data_419f3151aae204d1cd2c255db9d4b4ea
#
_entry.id   419f3151aae204d1cd2c255db9d4b4ea
#
_cell.length_a   1.000
_cell.length_b   1.000
_cell.length_c   1.000
_cell.angle_alpha   90.00
_cell.angle_beta   90.00
_cell.angle_gamma   90.00
#
_symmetry.space_group_name_H-M   'P 1'
#
loop_
_entity.id
_entity.type
_entity.pdbx_description
1 polymer ?
#
loop_
_entity_poly.entity_id
_entity_poly.type
_entity_poly.pdbx_seq_one_letter_code
_entity_poly.pdbx_strand_id
1 'polypeptide(L)'
;LAPLLQIGRGVTAIIGGGGKTTLMETLAEELSKKGKVIITTTTHIRRPAQYETLLDADEPAVSAALDRSNIVCVGEAAENGKLCAPRLSMNALTHCADFVLVEADGAKRLPLKAHAPHEPVIPAEAQRVITVIGIDGIGKKISEACHRSALYAQLAGTDEEAIVTPQLAARVVNAEGYGCLLY
;
A
#
# COMPACT_ATOMS: atom_id res chain seq x y z
N LEU A 1 -10.68 -12.02 -3.25
CA LEU A 1 -10.39 -10.94 -2.28
C LEU A 1 -10.82 -9.57 -2.82
N ALA A 2 -10.52 -9.26 -4.07
CA ALA A 2 -10.87 -7.97 -4.71
C ALA A 2 -12.38 -7.64 -4.62
N PRO A 3 -13.34 -8.56 -4.83
CA PRO A 3 -14.76 -8.27 -4.62
C PRO A 3 -15.13 -7.96 -3.17
N LEU A 4 -14.50 -8.66 -2.21
CA LEU A 4 -14.73 -8.42 -0.78
C LEU A 4 -14.27 -7.02 -0.36
N LEU A 5 -13.14 -6.57 -0.90
CA LEU A 5 -12.60 -5.23 -0.67
C LEU A 5 -13.21 -4.17 -1.59
N GLN A 6 -14.18 -4.55 -2.44
CA GLN A 6 -14.88 -3.67 -3.38
C GLN A 6 -13.90 -2.88 -4.28
N ILE A 7 -12.84 -3.55 -4.78
CA ILE A 7 -11.86 -2.94 -5.68
C ILE A 7 -12.51 -2.72 -7.05
N GLY A 8 -12.67 -1.46 -7.42
CA GLY A 8 -13.11 -1.00 -8.74
C GLY A 8 -11.93 -0.69 -9.67
N ARG A 9 -12.23 -0.28 -10.91
CA ARG A 9 -11.24 0.29 -11.83
C ARG A 9 -10.69 1.60 -11.26
N GLY A 10 -9.47 1.96 -11.64
CA GLY A 10 -8.78 3.18 -11.19
C GLY A 10 -7.77 2.91 -10.07
N VAL A 11 -7.52 3.90 -9.23
CA VAL A 11 -6.44 3.89 -8.22
C VAL A 11 -6.94 3.34 -6.88
N THR A 12 -6.23 2.34 -6.35
CA THR A 12 -6.40 1.82 -4.99
C THR A 12 -5.11 2.02 -4.20
N ALA A 13 -5.15 2.80 -3.14
CA ALA A 13 -4.03 3.01 -2.23
C ALA A 13 -4.04 1.96 -1.11
N ILE A 14 -2.86 1.44 -0.78
CA ILE A 14 -2.64 0.44 0.27
C ILE A 14 -1.67 1.03 1.29
N ILE A 15 -2.10 1.14 2.55
CA ILE A 15 -1.38 1.76 3.65
C ILE A 15 -1.33 0.83 4.87
N GLY A 16 -0.58 1.22 5.90
CA GLY A 16 -0.56 0.55 7.21
C GLY A 16 0.64 -0.35 7.45
N GLY A 17 0.43 -1.40 8.22
CA GLY A 17 1.47 -2.28 8.74
C GLY A 17 1.94 -3.39 7.80
N GLY A 18 2.35 -4.51 8.37
CA GLY A 18 2.83 -5.67 7.64
C GLY A 18 1.75 -6.35 6.81
N GLY A 19 2.15 -6.97 5.69
CA GLY A 19 1.25 -7.69 4.79
C GLY A 19 0.84 -6.90 3.53
N LYS A 20 1.16 -5.60 3.40
CA LYS A 20 0.80 -4.79 2.22
C LYS A 20 1.28 -5.38 0.90
N THR A 21 2.56 -5.76 0.81
CA THR A 21 3.12 -6.33 -0.42
C THR A 21 2.39 -7.61 -0.82
N THR A 22 2.17 -8.53 0.13
CA THR A 22 1.42 -9.77 -0.12
C THR A 22 -0.02 -9.48 -0.57
N LEU A 23 -0.70 -8.53 0.08
CA LEU A 23 -2.04 -8.11 -0.31
C LEU A 23 -2.04 -7.56 -1.74
N MET A 24 -1.10 -6.69 -2.06
CA MET A 24 -0.98 -6.04 -3.36
C MET A 24 -0.72 -7.06 -4.47
N GLU A 25 0.18 -8.03 -4.24
CA GLU A 25 0.46 -9.13 -5.17
C GLU A 25 -0.77 -10.02 -5.37
N THR A 26 -1.45 -10.40 -4.29
CA THR A 26 -2.70 -11.20 -4.36
C THR A 26 -3.79 -10.46 -5.15
N LEU A 27 -3.95 -9.15 -4.90
CA LEU A 27 -4.92 -8.34 -5.64
C LEU A 27 -4.54 -8.21 -7.12
N ALA A 28 -3.25 -8.02 -7.43
CA ALA A 28 -2.78 -7.93 -8.80
C ALA A 28 -3.09 -9.21 -9.59
N GLU A 29 -2.83 -10.38 -9.00
CA GLU A 29 -3.15 -11.68 -9.61
C GLU A 29 -4.66 -11.89 -9.82
N GLU A 30 -5.51 -11.48 -8.86
CA GLU A 30 -6.95 -11.57 -9.02
C GLU A 30 -7.50 -10.62 -10.08
N LEU A 31 -7.00 -9.37 -10.09
CA LEU A 31 -7.46 -8.30 -10.97
C LEU A 31 -6.97 -8.48 -12.41
N SER A 32 -5.78 -9.07 -12.61
CA SER A 32 -5.23 -9.34 -13.94
C SER A 32 -6.11 -10.25 -14.81
N LYS A 33 -6.98 -11.03 -14.18
CA LYS A 33 -8.00 -11.85 -14.85
C LYS A 33 -9.16 -11.02 -15.42
N LYS A 34 -9.25 -9.73 -15.05
CA LYS A 34 -10.33 -8.81 -15.42
C LYS A 34 -9.85 -7.61 -16.22
N GLY A 35 -8.56 -7.37 -16.26
CA GLY A 35 -7.96 -6.25 -16.98
C GLY A 35 -6.49 -6.07 -16.67
N LYS A 36 -5.91 -4.98 -17.16
CA LYS A 36 -4.51 -4.60 -16.99
C LYS A 36 -4.28 -4.00 -15.61
N VAL A 37 -3.19 -4.38 -14.95
CA VAL A 37 -2.85 -3.98 -13.58
C VAL A 37 -1.48 -3.34 -13.54
N ILE A 38 -1.37 -2.17 -12.91
CA ILE A 38 -0.10 -1.54 -12.55
C ILE A 38 0.08 -1.63 -11.04
N ILE A 39 1.27 -2.05 -10.61
CA ILE A 39 1.76 -1.94 -9.24
C ILE A 39 2.71 -0.76 -9.20
N THR A 40 2.55 0.14 -8.22
CA THR A 40 3.42 1.30 -8.04
C THR A 40 3.47 1.76 -6.58
N THR A 41 4.14 2.88 -6.32
CA THR A 41 4.25 3.48 -4.99
C THR A 41 4.30 5.00 -5.08
N THR A 42 3.92 5.67 -4.00
CA THR A 42 4.18 7.09 -3.76
C THR A 42 5.35 7.32 -2.79
N THR A 43 5.90 6.24 -2.24
CA THR A 43 7.01 6.28 -1.28
C THR A 43 8.18 5.41 -1.77
N HIS A 44 8.43 4.28 -1.11
CA HIS A 44 9.47 3.34 -1.52
C HIS A 44 9.01 1.91 -1.30
N ILE A 45 9.05 1.09 -2.36
CA ILE A 45 8.74 -0.33 -2.29
C ILE A 45 9.94 -1.18 -2.71
N ARG A 46 9.93 -2.45 -2.32
CA ARG A 46 10.81 -3.45 -2.92
C ARG A 46 10.36 -3.72 -4.35
N ARG A 47 11.31 -3.87 -5.25
CA ARG A 47 11.04 -4.32 -6.60
C ARG A 47 10.42 -5.72 -6.55
N PRO A 48 9.18 -5.92 -7.05
CA PRO A 48 8.61 -7.26 -7.15
C PRO A 48 9.44 -8.14 -8.07
N ALA A 49 9.75 -9.37 -7.64
CA ALA A 49 10.59 -10.27 -8.43
C ALA A 49 9.82 -10.99 -9.55
N GLN A 50 8.51 -11.10 -9.40
CA GLN A 50 7.64 -11.89 -10.28
C GLN A 50 7.03 -11.10 -11.44
N TYR A 51 7.14 -9.76 -11.44
CA TYR A 51 6.57 -8.91 -12.47
C TYR A 51 7.64 -8.10 -13.20
N GLU A 52 7.41 -7.85 -14.49
CA GLU A 52 8.24 -6.92 -15.25
C GLU A 52 8.20 -5.55 -14.57
N THR A 53 9.37 -4.99 -14.28
CA THR A 53 9.49 -3.67 -13.67
C THR A 53 10.03 -2.69 -14.69
N LEU A 54 9.26 -1.65 -14.94
CA LEU A 54 9.59 -0.55 -15.86
C LEU A 54 10.13 0.63 -15.05
N LEU A 55 11.34 1.03 -15.39
CA LEU A 55 12.02 2.19 -14.80
C LEU A 55 12.01 3.34 -15.80
N ASP A 56 11.72 4.55 -15.34
CA ASP A 56 11.70 5.75 -16.16
C ASP A 56 10.87 5.63 -17.45
N ALA A 57 9.81 4.80 -17.43
CA ALA A 57 9.00 4.50 -18.59
C ALA A 57 7.99 5.60 -18.90
N ASP A 58 7.71 5.81 -20.20
CA ASP A 58 6.62 6.63 -20.68
C ASP A 58 5.33 5.78 -20.89
N GLU A 59 4.20 6.44 -21.18
CA GLU A 59 2.91 5.75 -21.38
C GLU A 59 2.95 4.71 -22.51
N PRO A 60 3.58 4.95 -23.69
CA PRO A 60 3.73 3.93 -24.73
C PRO A 60 4.47 2.68 -24.26
N ALA A 61 5.56 2.85 -23.49
CA ALA A 61 6.34 1.72 -22.98
C ALA A 61 5.53 0.91 -21.95
N VAL A 62 4.79 1.58 -21.06
CA VAL A 62 3.91 0.93 -20.07
C VAL A 62 2.80 0.16 -20.79
N SER A 63 2.16 0.76 -21.80
CA SER A 63 1.09 0.12 -22.57
C SER A 63 1.59 -1.11 -23.32
N ALA A 64 2.76 -1.01 -23.97
CA ALA A 64 3.38 -2.12 -24.68
C ALA A 64 3.79 -3.28 -23.75
N ALA A 65 4.23 -2.99 -22.54
CA ALA A 65 4.52 -4.00 -21.53
C ALA A 65 3.24 -4.70 -21.04
N LEU A 66 2.17 -3.94 -20.81
CA LEU A 66 0.86 -4.46 -20.43
C LEU A 66 0.17 -5.28 -21.53
N ASP A 67 0.54 -5.09 -22.80
CA ASP A 67 0.09 -5.96 -23.90
C ASP A 67 0.77 -7.33 -23.89
N ARG A 68 1.96 -7.44 -23.28
CA ARG A 68 2.69 -8.70 -23.12
C ARG A 68 2.34 -9.42 -21.82
N SER A 69 2.05 -8.63 -20.77
CA SER A 69 1.73 -9.16 -19.45
C SER A 69 0.68 -8.26 -18.80
N ASN A 70 -0.39 -8.85 -18.29
CA ASN A 70 -1.46 -8.09 -17.64
C ASN A 70 -1.05 -7.43 -16.32
N ILE A 71 0.17 -7.67 -15.82
CA ILE A 71 0.70 -7.06 -14.59
C ILE A 71 2.09 -6.52 -14.87
N VAL A 72 2.30 -5.24 -14.56
CA VAL A 72 3.63 -4.62 -14.54
C VAL A 72 3.82 -3.80 -13.28
N CYS A 73 5.08 -3.61 -12.88
CA CYS A 73 5.46 -2.67 -11.84
C CYS A 73 6.07 -1.43 -12.49
N VAL A 74 5.64 -0.23 -12.09
CA VAL A 74 6.14 1.04 -12.64
C VAL A 74 6.70 1.90 -11.51
N GLY A 75 7.91 2.41 -11.67
CA GLY A 75 8.56 3.27 -10.69
C GLY A 75 9.91 3.77 -11.17
N GLU A 76 10.61 4.52 -10.34
CA GLU A 76 12.00 4.91 -10.57
C GLU A 76 12.93 4.12 -9.66
N ALA A 77 14.19 4.00 -10.08
CA ALA A 77 15.21 3.37 -9.26
C ALA A 77 15.50 4.22 -8.02
N ALA A 78 15.48 3.59 -6.86
CA ALA A 78 15.87 4.18 -5.59
C ALA A 78 17.04 3.41 -4.98
N GLU A 79 17.58 3.95 -3.88
CA GLU A 79 18.68 3.32 -3.16
C GLU A 79 18.32 1.89 -2.68
N ASN A 80 19.35 1.06 -2.53
CA ASN A 80 19.26 -0.31 -2.03
C ASN A 80 18.32 -1.22 -2.86
N GLY A 81 18.24 -1.00 -4.18
CA GLY A 81 17.44 -1.82 -5.09
C GLY A 81 15.92 -1.67 -4.91
N LYS A 82 15.47 -0.61 -4.25
CA LYS A 82 14.07 -0.26 -4.14
C LYS A 82 13.59 0.55 -5.35
N LEU A 83 12.28 0.75 -5.39
CA LEU A 83 11.61 1.69 -6.29
C LEU A 83 11.06 2.85 -5.48
N CYS A 84 11.05 4.04 -6.08
CA CYS A 84 10.28 5.18 -5.63
C CYS A 84 9.18 5.53 -6.64
N ALA A 85 8.44 6.58 -6.38
CA ALA A 85 7.33 7.03 -7.22
C ALA A 85 7.76 7.20 -8.68
N PRO A 86 6.93 6.81 -9.66
CA PRO A 86 7.19 7.03 -11.07
C PRO A 86 7.07 8.53 -11.43
N ARG A 87 7.68 8.94 -12.55
CA ARG A 87 7.46 10.28 -13.14
C ARG A 87 6.08 10.43 -13.74
N LEU A 88 5.51 9.35 -14.23
CA LEU A 88 4.14 9.34 -14.74
C LEU A 88 3.16 9.69 -13.61
N SER A 89 2.23 10.60 -13.89
CA SER A 89 1.14 10.89 -12.97
C SER A 89 0.21 9.70 -12.78
N MET A 90 -0.54 9.68 -11.69
CA MET A 90 -1.55 8.61 -11.48
C MET A 90 -2.60 8.60 -12.60
N ASN A 91 -2.98 9.77 -13.12
CA ASN A 91 -3.86 9.87 -14.28
C ASN A 91 -3.26 9.20 -15.52
N ALA A 92 -1.98 9.42 -15.83
CA ALA A 92 -1.30 8.76 -16.93
C ALA A 92 -1.29 7.22 -16.76
N LEU A 93 -1.03 6.74 -15.54
CA LEU A 93 -1.08 5.30 -15.25
C LEU A 93 -2.50 4.72 -15.42
N THR A 94 -3.54 5.46 -15.06
CA THR A 94 -4.94 5.02 -15.26
C THR A 94 -5.38 5.03 -16.72
N HIS A 95 -4.69 5.74 -17.61
CA HIS A 95 -4.89 5.62 -19.05
C HIS A 95 -4.28 4.34 -19.62
N CYS A 96 -3.21 3.81 -19.00
CA CYS A 96 -2.55 2.59 -19.46
C CYS A 96 -3.19 1.32 -18.90
N ALA A 97 -3.80 1.36 -17.70
CA ALA A 97 -4.31 0.18 -17.00
C ALA A 97 -5.70 0.37 -16.40
N ASP A 98 -6.42 -0.74 -16.24
CA ASP A 98 -7.73 -0.76 -15.59
C ASP A 98 -7.64 -0.58 -14.06
N PHE A 99 -6.55 -1.08 -13.48
CA PHE A 99 -6.31 -1.06 -12.03
C PHE A 99 -4.90 -0.57 -11.72
N VAL A 100 -4.79 0.39 -10.83
CA VAL A 100 -3.50 0.91 -10.33
C VAL A 100 -3.44 0.69 -8.83
N LEU A 101 -2.59 -0.23 -8.38
CA LEU A 101 -2.37 -0.54 -6.98
C LEU A 101 -1.16 0.24 -6.47
N VAL A 102 -1.35 1.06 -5.44
CA VAL A 102 -0.33 2.00 -4.95
C VAL A 102 0.01 1.71 -3.50
N GLU A 103 1.25 1.32 -3.19
CA GLU A 103 1.74 1.33 -1.80
C GLU A 103 2.07 2.77 -1.41
N ALA A 104 1.29 3.34 -0.46
CA ALA A 104 1.35 4.77 -0.15
C ALA A 104 2.07 5.09 1.18
N ASP A 105 2.70 4.10 1.81
CA ASP A 105 3.50 4.28 3.02
C ASP A 105 4.50 3.15 3.26
N GLY A 106 5.50 3.40 4.13
CA GLY A 106 6.43 2.37 4.61
C GLY A 106 6.13 1.95 6.05
N ALA A 107 6.30 0.67 6.39
CA ALA A 107 6.07 0.12 7.74
C ALA A 107 7.30 -0.52 8.38
N LYS A 108 8.49 -0.41 7.78
CA LYS A 108 9.75 -1.04 8.26
C LYS A 108 9.59 -2.54 8.58
N ARG A 109 8.68 -3.23 7.91
CA ARG A 109 8.30 -4.65 8.11
C ARG A 109 7.68 -4.94 9.48
N LEU A 110 7.24 -3.92 10.22
CA LEU A 110 6.49 -4.13 11.46
C LEU A 110 5.02 -4.35 11.15
N PRO A 111 4.34 -5.22 11.94
CA PRO A 111 2.95 -5.58 11.67
C PRO A 111 1.97 -4.43 11.82
N LEU A 112 2.29 -3.47 12.67
CA LEU A 112 1.42 -2.33 12.98
C LEU A 112 2.16 -1.02 12.74
N LYS A 113 1.40 0.07 12.55
CA LYS A 113 1.96 1.39 12.27
C LYS A 113 1.04 2.49 12.74
N ALA A 114 1.63 3.61 13.17
CA ALA A 114 1.00 4.92 13.22
C ALA A 114 1.62 5.85 12.17
N HIS A 115 0.81 6.72 11.57
CA HIS A 115 1.23 7.62 10.50
C HIS A 115 1.67 8.97 11.08
N ALA A 116 2.86 9.43 10.66
CA ALA A 116 3.31 10.78 10.94
C ALA A 116 2.56 11.78 10.02
N PRO A 117 2.59 13.11 10.32
CA PRO A 117 1.83 14.10 9.54
C PRO A 117 2.14 14.15 8.03
N HIS A 118 3.30 13.63 7.61
CA HIS A 118 3.71 13.56 6.20
C HIS A 118 3.37 12.21 5.54
N GLU A 119 2.70 11.32 6.24
CA GLU A 119 2.26 10.00 5.78
C GLU A 119 0.80 9.75 6.18
N PRO A 120 0.10 8.88 5.46
CA PRO A 120 0.47 8.26 4.18
C PRO A 120 0.43 9.25 3.02
N VAL A 121 1.16 8.97 1.93
CA VAL A 121 1.13 9.78 0.70
C VAL A 121 0.09 9.18 -0.25
N ILE A 122 -1.18 9.36 0.08
CA ILE A 122 -2.29 8.85 -0.71
C ILE A 122 -2.46 9.71 -1.96
N PRO A 123 -2.47 9.13 -3.18
CA PRO A 123 -2.77 9.89 -4.39
C PRO A 123 -4.16 10.52 -4.33
N ALA A 124 -4.31 11.74 -4.84
CA ALA A 124 -5.60 12.42 -4.91
C ALA A 124 -6.62 11.66 -5.78
N GLU A 125 -6.12 10.87 -6.73
CA GLU A 125 -6.91 10.02 -7.63
C GLU A 125 -7.38 8.72 -6.98
N ALA A 126 -6.97 8.41 -5.74
CA ALA A 126 -7.34 7.18 -5.08
C ALA A 126 -8.85 7.13 -4.81
N GLN A 127 -9.51 6.15 -5.41
CA GLN A 127 -10.95 5.88 -5.24
C GLN A 127 -11.19 4.92 -4.07
N ARG A 128 -10.16 4.22 -3.64
CA ARG A 128 -10.17 3.28 -2.52
C ARG A 128 -8.88 3.37 -1.73
N VAL A 129 -9.00 3.36 -0.41
CA VAL A 129 -7.87 3.22 0.51
C VAL A 129 -8.08 1.98 1.35
N ILE A 130 -7.03 1.13 1.46
CA ILE A 130 -7.06 -0.08 2.27
C ILE A 130 -5.99 0.05 3.34
N THR A 131 -6.40 0.00 4.59
CA THR A 131 -5.49 -0.05 5.74
C THR A 131 -5.21 -1.49 6.12
N VAL A 132 -3.94 -1.88 6.12
CA VAL A 132 -3.49 -3.24 6.48
C VAL A 132 -2.99 -3.25 7.92
N ILE A 133 -3.50 -4.20 8.68
CA ILE A 133 -3.07 -4.49 10.06
C ILE A 133 -2.53 -5.92 10.09
N GLY A 134 -1.25 -6.08 10.45
CA GLY A 134 -0.64 -7.39 10.61
C GLY A 134 -1.14 -8.07 11.88
N ILE A 135 -1.85 -9.18 11.74
CA ILE A 135 -2.43 -9.95 12.85
C ILE A 135 -1.36 -10.45 13.83
N ASP A 136 -0.14 -10.66 13.35
CA ASP A 136 1.02 -11.09 14.13
C ASP A 136 1.54 -10.01 15.11
N GLY A 137 1.00 -8.81 15.06
CA GLY A 137 1.21 -7.75 16.05
C GLY A 137 0.33 -7.88 17.28
N ILE A 138 -0.79 -8.59 17.20
CA ILE A 138 -1.70 -8.81 18.33
C ILE A 138 -1.02 -9.68 19.39
N GLY A 139 -1.13 -9.30 20.65
CA GLY A 139 -0.50 -10.00 21.78
C GLY A 139 0.96 -9.60 22.03
N LYS A 140 1.57 -8.75 21.20
CA LYS A 140 2.91 -8.18 21.42
C LYS A 140 2.85 -6.79 22.04
N LYS A 141 3.94 -6.31 22.61
CA LYS A 141 4.08 -4.94 23.07
C LYS A 141 4.04 -3.96 21.88
N ILE A 142 3.51 -2.77 22.11
CA ILE A 142 3.52 -1.69 21.11
C ILE A 142 4.95 -1.39 20.65
N SER A 143 5.92 -1.31 21.60
CA SER A 143 7.34 -1.08 21.32
C SER A 143 7.96 -2.09 20.34
N GLU A 144 7.47 -3.34 20.34
CA GLU A 144 7.99 -4.42 19.51
C GLU A 144 7.27 -4.56 18.17
N ALA A 145 5.97 -4.25 18.13
CA ALA A 145 5.09 -4.55 17.01
C ALA A 145 4.77 -3.34 16.12
N CYS A 146 4.99 -2.11 16.60
CA CYS A 146 4.49 -0.93 15.92
C CYS A 146 5.59 -0.04 15.35
N HIS A 147 5.50 0.28 14.07
CA HIS A 147 6.29 1.36 13.51
C HIS A 147 5.80 2.71 14.06
N ARG A 148 6.67 3.52 14.62
CA ARG A 148 6.37 4.72 15.42
C ARG A 148 5.57 4.39 16.67
N SER A 149 6.12 3.50 17.49
CA SER A 149 5.53 2.98 18.70
C SER A 149 5.02 4.07 19.66
N ALA A 150 5.81 5.15 19.87
CA ALA A 150 5.40 6.27 20.72
C ALA A 150 4.13 6.99 20.20
N LEU A 151 4.05 7.24 18.89
CA LEU A 151 2.86 7.84 18.29
C LEU A 151 1.67 6.88 18.34
N TYR A 152 1.91 5.58 18.10
CA TYR A 152 0.88 4.55 18.20
C TYR A 152 0.31 4.47 19.61
N ALA A 153 1.17 4.48 20.65
CA ALA A 153 0.77 4.50 22.05
C ALA A 153 -0.04 5.75 22.40
N GLN A 154 0.39 6.92 21.92
CA GLN A 154 -0.35 8.18 22.10
C GLN A 154 -1.76 8.10 21.51
N LEU A 155 -1.91 7.63 20.27
CA LEU A 155 -3.21 7.47 19.61
C LEU A 155 -4.09 6.40 20.30
N ALA A 156 -3.45 5.37 20.84
CA ALA A 156 -4.12 4.32 21.62
C ALA A 156 -4.55 4.80 23.03
N GLY A 157 -4.02 5.91 23.53
CA GLY A 157 -4.25 6.40 24.89
C GLY A 157 -3.60 5.53 25.97
N THR A 158 -2.38 5.04 25.72
CA THR A 158 -1.59 4.14 26.58
C THR A 158 -0.09 4.41 26.43
N ASP A 159 0.76 3.55 26.99
CA ASP A 159 2.21 3.58 26.83
C ASP A 159 2.71 2.50 25.84
N GLU A 160 4.00 2.55 25.50
CA GLU A 160 4.62 1.63 24.54
C GLU A 160 4.80 0.18 25.06
N GLU A 161 4.68 -0.03 26.38
CA GLU A 161 4.78 -1.35 27.01
C GLU A 161 3.44 -2.10 27.01
N ALA A 162 2.34 -1.39 26.67
CA ALA A 162 1.02 -1.99 26.59
C ALA A 162 0.97 -3.10 25.49
N ILE A 163 0.21 -4.13 25.80
CA ILE A 163 -0.01 -5.25 24.86
C ILE A 163 -1.07 -4.85 23.84
N VAL A 164 -0.75 -5.03 22.56
CA VAL A 164 -1.68 -4.76 21.46
C VAL A 164 -2.83 -5.75 21.51
N THR A 165 -4.04 -5.24 21.63
CA THR A 165 -5.29 -6.00 21.48
C THR A 165 -6.00 -5.60 20.19
N PRO A 166 -6.95 -6.40 19.65
CA PRO A 166 -7.76 -5.99 18.52
C PRO A 166 -8.48 -4.65 18.75
N GLN A 167 -8.98 -4.41 19.95
CA GLN A 167 -9.67 -3.18 20.32
C GLN A 167 -8.72 -1.97 20.32
N LEU A 168 -7.48 -2.17 20.78
CA LEU A 168 -6.45 -1.13 20.76
C LEU A 168 -6.05 -0.80 19.33
N ALA A 169 -5.85 -1.80 18.48
CA ALA A 169 -5.54 -1.61 17.07
C ALA A 169 -6.68 -0.86 16.33
N ALA A 170 -7.93 -1.25 16.56
CA ALA A 170 -9.09 -0.58 15.99
C ALA A 170 -9.20 0.90 16.46
N ARG A 171 -8.87 1.19 17.72
CA ARG A 171 -8.85 2.57 18.24
C ARG A 171 -7.86 3.44 17.47
N VAL A 172 -6.64 2.93 17.21
CA VAL A 172 -5.62 3.68 16.47
C VAL A 172 -6.06 3.96 15.04
N VAL A 173 -6.56 2.95 14.32
CA VAL A 173 -7.06 3.12 12.95
C VAL A 173 -8.19 4.14 12.88
N ASN A 174 -9.12 4.10 13.84
CA ASN A 174 -10.21 5.08 13.92
C ASN A 174 -9.71 6.49 14.25
N ALA A 175 -8.74 6.62 15.13
CA ALA A 175 -8.15 7.92 15.49
C ALA A 175 -7.42 8.56 14.30
N GLU A 176 -6.83 7.78 13.42
CA GLU A 176 -6.19 8.25 12.18
C GLU A 176 -7.19 8.60 11.07
N GLY A 177 -8.47 8.23 11.21
CA GLY A 177 -9.52 8.51 10.24
C GLY A 177 -9.55 7.60 9.02
N TYR A 178 -8.62 6.65 8.90
CA TYR A 178 -8.57 5.73 7.76
C TYR A 178 -9.51 4.53 7.89
N GLY A 179 -10.05 4.28 9.08
CA GLY A 179 -11.04 3.21 9.32
C GLY A 179 -12.43 3.47 8.74
N CYS A 180 -12.72 4.69 8.31
CA CYS A 180 -14.02 5.09 7.76
C CYS A 180 -14.07 5.12 6.23
N LEU A 181 -13.02 4.73 5.53
CA LEU A 181 -12.93 4.77 4.06
C LEU A 181 -13.36 3.46 3.39
N LEU A 182 -14.14 2.65 4.08
CA LEU A 182 -14.92 1.55 3.49
C LEU A 182 -16.30 2.12 3.07
N TYR A 183 -16.32 2.78 1.92
CA TYR A 183 -17.56 3.15 1.24
C TYR A 183 -17.79 2.22 0.06
#